data_bb1e2778cd6ca08201d1e1b6bcc6752b
#
_entry.id   bb1e2778cd6ca08201d1e1b6bcc6752b
#
_cell.length_a   1.000
_cell.length_b   1.000
_cell.length_c   1.000
_cell.angle_alpha   90.00
_cell.angle_beta   90.00
_cell.angle_gamma   90.00
#
_symmetry.space_group_name_H-M   'P 1'
#
loop_
_entity.id
_entity.type
_entity.pdbx_description
1 polymer ?
#
loop_
_entity_poly.entity_id
_entity_poly.type
_entity_poly.pdbx_seq_one_letter_code
_entity_poly.pdbx_strand_id
1 'polypeptide(L)'
;LILLSAEDERRLGAQEHLKISRQFGGAYDLKRLTDYVTGVGRKLAAHAEYPADRFRFTVLDTPIVNAFALPGGYIYVTRGLVALAGNEAELAGVLAHEIGHVTARHSAQRYSRQMLTGLGAGVLGAVTRSRAARDLANLGGTLYLRGYSRDQEFQADTLGIRYLTRAGYDPGAMASFLAKMGANARFQAKLRGGADNTAAY
;
A
#
# COMPACT_ATOMS: atom_id res chain seq x y z
N LEU A 1 7.22 -17.89 1.98
CA LEU A 1 8.61 -17.90 1.51
C LEU A 1 9.03 -16.48 1.13
N ILE A 2 10.20 -16.01 1.61
CA ILE A 2 10.81 -14.72 1.27
C ILE A 2 12.18 -15.03 0.68
N LEU A 3 12.41 -14.61 -0.57
CA LEU A 3 13.68 -14.76 -1.28
C LEU A 3 14.55 -13.50 -1.21
N LEU A 4 13.95 -12.36 -0.83
CA LEU A 4 14.62 -11.08 -0.77
C LEU A 4 15.27 -10.88 0.60
N SER A 5 16.53 -10.48 0.62
CA SER A 5 17.18 -9.92 1.81
C SER A 5 16.63 -8.53 2.13
N ALA A 6 16.90 -8.01 3.32
CA ALA A 6 16.52 -6.64 3.68
C ALA A 6 17.19 -5.58 2.76
N GLU A 7 18.39 -5.88 2.23
CA GLU A 7 19.07 -5.03 1.26
C GLU A 7 18.39 -5.06 -0.10
N ASP A 8 17.98 -6.25 -0.56
CA ASP A 8 17.25 -6.40 -1.81
C ASP A 8 15.91 -5.67 -1.76
N GLU A 9 15.20 -5.72 -0.63
CA GLU A 9 13.96 -4.97 -0.44
C GLU A 9 14.18 -3.46 -0.57
N ARG A 10 15.25 -2.93 0.03
CA ARG A 10 15.57 -1.51 -0.06
C ARG A 10 15.86 -1.08 -1.49
N ARG A 11 16.70 -1.87 -2.22
CA ARG A 11 17.01 -1.58 -3.62
C ARG A 11 15.78 -1.64 -4.50
N LEU A 12 14.96 -2.66 -4.32
CA LEU A 12 13.71 -2.83 -5.06
C LEU A 12 12.75 -1.69 -4.79
N GLY A 13 12.54 -1.33 -3.52
CA GLY A 13 11.70 -0.22 -3.12
C GLY A 13 12.15 1.11 -3.73
N ALA A 14 13.45 1.39 -3.71
CA ALA A 14 14.01 2.61 -4.31
C ALA A 14 13.80 2.66 -5.83
N GLN A 15 13.98 1.54 -6.54
CA GLN A 15 13.74 1.45 -7.98
C GLN A 15 12.26 1.63 -8.32
N GLU A 16 11.38 0.92 -7.60
CA GLU A 16 9.94 1.01 -7.82
C GLU A 16 9.36 2.37 -7.42
N HIS A 17 9.94 3.04 -6.41
CA HIS A 17 9.52 4.37 -5.99
C HIS A 17 9.50 5.38 -7.14
N LEU A 18 10.53 5.38 -7.98
CA LEU A 18 10.62 6.30 -9.12
C LEU A 18 9.51 6.03 -10.16
N LYS A 19 9.18 4.77 -10.40
CA LYS A 19 8.13 4.37 -11.34
C LYS A 19 6.74 4.72 -10.79
N ILE A 20 6.48 4.33 -9.55
CA ILE A 20 5.21 4.54 -8.85
C ILE A 20 4.90 6.04 -8.74
N SER A 21 5.86 6.84 -8.32
CA SER A 21 5.67 8.28 -8.21
C SER A 21 5.22 8.88 -9.55
N ARG A 22 5.86 8.51 -10.66
CA ARG A 22 5.47 8.98 -11.99
C ARG A 22 4.09 8.49 -12.43
N GLN A 23 3.76 7.24 -12.13
CA GLN A 23 2.50 6.61 -12.51
C GLN A 23 1.29 7.25 -11.81
N PHE A 24 1.47 7.72 -10.57
CA PHE A 24 0.41 8.30 -9.74
C PHE A 24 0.48 9.84 -9.64
N GLY A 25 1.01 10.52 -10.65
CA GLY A 25 1.01 11.98 -10.73
C GLY A 25 2.14 12.68 -9.97
N GLY A 26 3.08 11.92 -9.41
CA GLY A 26 4.19 12.45 -8.61
C GLY A 26 3.84 12.67 -7.14
N ALA A 27 4.79 13.19 -6.40
CA ALA A 27 4.58 13.63 -5.03
C ALA A 27 3.72 14.91 -5.03
N TYR A 28 2.74 14.96 -4.11
CA TYR A 28 1.89 16.14 -3.96
C TYR A 28 2.69 17.31 -3.39
N ASP A 29 2.72 18.42 -4.12
CA ASP A 29 3.52 19.60 -3.78
C ASP A 29 2.81 20.53 -2.76
N LEU A 30 2.44 19.95 -1.61
CA LEU A 30 1.98 20.71 -0.45
C LEU A 30 2.78 20.28 0.78
N LYS A 31 3.90 20.95 1.00
CA LYS A 31 4.86 20.59 2.06
C LYS A 31 4.20 20.41 3.44
N ARG A 32 3.28 21.28 3.82
CA ARG A 32 2.58 21.18 5.13
C ARG A 32 1.81 19.87 5.27
N LEU A 33 1.16 19.39 4.21
CA LEU A 33 0.44 18.12 4.21
C LEU A 33 1.39 16.94 4.27
N THR A 34 2.45 16.97 3.47
CA THR A 34 3.47 15.92 3.44
C THR A 34 4.18 15.79 4.79
N ASP A 35 4.53 16.91 5.42
CA ASP A 35 5.14 16.94 6.74
C ASP A 35 4.17 16.38 7.81
N TYR A 36 2.90 16.74 7.73
CA TYR A 36 1.86 16.25 8.64
C TYR A 36 1.69 14.72 8.53
N VAL A 37 1.48 14.21 7.33
CA VAL A 37 1.35 12.76 7.08
C VAL A 37 2.61 12.01 7.53
N THR A 38 3.78 12.55 7.25
CA THR A 38 5.06 11.99 7.69
C THR A 38 5.17 11.99 9.21
N GLY A 39 4.71 13.04 9.89
CA GLY A 39 4.69 13.13 11.35
C GLY A 39 3.82 12.05 11.98
N VAL A 40 2.59 11.86 11.49
CA VAL A 40 1.68 10.78 11.92
C VAL A 40 2.31 9.41 11.66
N GLY A 41 2.86 9.20 10.47
CA GLY A 41 3.50 7.94 10.11
C GLY A 41 4.70 7.61 11.00
N ARG A 42 5.56 8.57 11.30
CA ARG A 42 6.71 8.39 12.21
C ARG A 42 6.29 8.07 13.64
N LYS A 43 5.23 8.70 14.14
CA LYS A 43 4.67 8.41 15.46
C LYS A 43 4.24 6.94 15.56
N LEU A 44 3.62 6.40 14.51
CA LEU A 44 3.22 4.99 14.44
C LEU A 44 4.43 4.06 14.25
N ALA A 45 5.34 4.41 13.35
CA ALA A 45 6.53 3.63 13.04
C ALA A 45 7.46 3.41 14.25
N ALA A 46 7.47 4.33 15.21
CA ALA A 46 8.20 4.18 16.46
C ALA A 46 7.76 2.98 17.30
N HIS A 47 6.58 2.43 17.05
CA HIS A 47 6.02 1.26 17.73
C HIS A 47 6.08 -0.04 16.91
N ALA A 48 6.60 0.04 15.68
CA ALA A 48 6.74 -1.11 14.79
C ALA A 48 8.03 -1.89 15.05
N GLU A 49 8.02 -3.17 14.72
CA GLU A 49 9.19 -4.06 14.79
C GLU A 49 10.08 -3.96 13.53
N TYR A 50 10.10 -2.81 12.90
CA TYR A 50 10.92 -2.47 11.73
C TYR A 50 11.61 -1.13 12.01
N PRO A 51 12.88 -0.91 11.59
CA PRO A 51 13.58 0.33 11.91
C PRO A 51 12.82 1.58 11.45
N ALA A 52 12.46 2.44 12.42
CA ALA A 52 11.59 3.59 12.18
C ALA A 52 12.18 4.59 11.16
N ASP A 53 13.50 4.72 11.12
CA ASP A 53 14.26 5.58 10.20
C ASP A 53 14.22 5.09 8.74
N ARG A 54 13.81 3.85 8.52
CA ARG A 54 13.67 3.26 7.17
C ARG A 54 12.32 3.52 6.53
N PHE A 55 11.33 3.95 7.27
CA PHE A 55 10.03 4.32 6.69
C PHE A 55 10.11 5.63 5.90
N ARG A 56 9.50 5.62 4.72
CA ARG A 56 9.37 6.79 3.84
C ARG A 56 7.89 6.95 3.50
N PHE A 57 7.33 8.10 3.85
CA PHE A 57 5.93 8.43 3.62
C PHE A 57 5.82 9.43 2.47
N THR A 58 5.00 9.12 1.48
CA THR A 58 4.77 9.98 0.32
C THR A 58 3.28 10.20 0.12
N VAL A 59 2.87 11.45 -0.03
CA VAL A 59 1.53 11.79 -0.52
C VAL A 59 1.59 11.90 -2.03
N LEU A 60 0.77 11.12 -2.75
CA LEU A 60 0.72 11.12 -4.21
C LEU A 60 -0.36 12.08 -4.72
N ASP A 61 -0.04 12.79 -5.81
CA ASP A 61 -0.93 13.78 -6.43
C ASP A 61 -1.98 13.11 -7.35
N THR A 62 -2.89 12.38 -6.73
CA THR A 62 -4.03 11.79 -7.43
C THR A 62 -5.30 11.88 -6.57
N PRO A 63 -6.48 12.15 -7.17
CA PRO A 63 -7.75 12.15 -6.46
C PRO A 63 -8.27 10.75 -6.13
N ILE A 64 -7.66 9.70 -6.66
CA ILE A 64 -8.06 8.31 -6.38
C ILE A 64 -7.79 8.01 -4.91
N VAL A 65 -8.78 7.46 -4.20
CA VAL A 65 -8.65 7.05 -2.81
C VAL A 65 -7.84 5.76 -2.74
N ASN A 66 -6.61 5.85 -2.23
CA ASN A 66 -5.70 4.69 -2.15
C ASN A 66 -4.58 4.89 -1.13
N ALA A 67 -4.11 3.76 -0.57
CA ALA A 67 -2.85 3.64 0.16
C ALA A 67 -2.21 2.30 -0.17
N PHE A 68 -0.89 2.22 -0.11
CA PHE A 68 -0.15 0.97 -0.34
C PHE A 68 1.30 1.10 0.13
N ALA A 69 1.96 -0.05 0.28
CA ALA A 69 3.37 -0.12 0.66
C ALA A 69 4.21 -0.89 -0.38
N LEU A 70 5.45 -0.45 -0.57
CA LEU A 70 6.49 -1.16 -1.29
C LEU A 70 7.48 -1.81 -0.32
N PRO A 71 8.26 -2.82 -0.76
CA PRO A 71 9.37 -3.34 0.02
C PRO A 71 10.32 -2.24 0.46
N GLY A 72 10.97 -2.42 1.61
CA GLY A 72 11.98 -1.47 2.10
C GLY A 72 11.43 -0.26 2.86
N GLY A 73 10.12 -0.25 3.20
CA GLY A 73 9.54 0.78 4.07
C GLY A 73 8.93 1.97 3.35
N TYR A 74 8.71 1.91 2.05
CA TYR A 74 8.05 2.96 1.30
C TYR A 74 6.54 2.86 1.44
N ILE A 75 5.89 3.87 1.99
CA ILE A 75 4.44 3.95 2.21
C ILE A 75 3.87 5.15 1.46
N TYR A 76 2.78 4.91 0.78
CA TYR A 76 2.09 5.89 -0.04
C TYR A 76 0.64 6.05 0.41
N VAL A 77 0.21 7.30 0.48
CA VAL A 77 -1.20 7.67 0.55
C VAL A 77 -1.49 8.70 -0.54
N THR A 78 -2.66 8.64 -1.13
CA THR A 78 -3.07 9.62 -2.14
C THR A 78 -3.68 10.85 -1.48
N ARG A 79 -3.64 12.01 -2.14
CA ARG A 79 -4.38 13.19 -1.66
C ARG A 79 -5.89 12.95 -1.57
N GLY A 80 -6.42 12.07 -2.44
CA GLY A 80 -7.82 11.66 -2.38
C GLY A 80 -8.15 10.88 -1.11
N LEU A 81 -7.26 10.01 -0.64
CA LEU A 81 -7.41 9.29 0.63
C LEU A 81 -7.35 10.26 1.81
N VAL A 82 -6.38 11.18 1.82
CA VAL A 82 -6.26 12.17 2.89
C VAL A 82 -7.50 13.05 2.97
N ALA A 83 -8.08 13.44 1.83
CA ALA A 83 -9.32 14.20 1.77
C ALA A 83 -10.55 13.42 2.29
N LEU A 84 -10.55 12.09 2.17
CA LEU A 84 -11.63 11.23 2.67
C LEU A 84 -11.53 11.03 4.19
N ALA A 85 -10.34 11.08 4.76
CA ALA A 85 -10.13 10.93 6.21
C ALA A 85 -10.81 12.07 6.96
N GLY A 86 -11.68 11.72 7.90
CA GLY A 86 -12.46 12.69 8.68
C GLY A 86 -11.68 13.28 9.85
N ASN A 87 -10.61 12.63 10.28
CA ASN A 87 -9.75 13.04 11.39
C ASN A 87 -8.37 12.36 11.32
N GLU A 88 -7.46 12.78 12.20
CA GLU A 88 -6.10 12.22 12.28
C GLU A 88 -6.09 10.72 12.62
N ALA A 89 -6.99 10.26 13.48
CA ALA A 89 -7.01 8.86 13.89
C ALA A 89 -7.38 7.92 12.72
N GLU A 90 -8.26 8.35 11.82
CA GLU A 90 -8.58 7.60 10.60
C GLU A 90 -7.38 7.53 9.63
N LEU A 91 -6.68 8.65 9.43
CA LEU A 91 -5.44 8.67 8.63
C LEU A 91 -4.38 7.77 9.28
N ALA A 92 -4.22 7.87 10.61
CA ALA A 92 -3.32 7.02 11.36
C ALA A 92 -3.68 5.54 11.22
N GLY A 93 -4.96 5.20 11.17
CA GLY A 93 -5.46 3.85 10.96
C GLY A 93 -4.94 3.23 9.66
N VAL A 94 -5.04 3.97 8.56
CA VAL A 94 -4.53 3.51 7.26
C VAL A 94 -3.01 3.39 7.28
N LEU A 95 -2.31 4.40 7.78
CA LEU A 95 -0.85 4.36 7.86
C LEU A 95 -0.36 3.21 8.73
N ALA A 96 -1.04 2.91 9.84
CA ALA A 96 -0.73 1.79 10.72
C ALA A 96 -0.93 0.44 10.02
N HIS A 97 -1.98 0.29 9.22
CA HIS A 97 -2.23 -0.89 8.38
C HIS A 97 -1.08 -1.09 7.36
N GLU A 98 -0.68 -0.04 6.65
CA GLU A 98 0.43 -0.11 5.69
C GLU A 98 1.78 -0.41 6.39
N ILE A 99 2.03 0.17 7.57
CA ILE A 99 3.18 -0.18 8.40
C ILE A 99 3.14 -1.66 8.78
N GLY A 100 1.96 -2.20 9.07
CA GLY A 100 1.76 -3.63 9.32
C GLY A 100 2.20 -4.50 8.14
N HIS A 101 1.85 -4.11 6.91
CA HIS A 101 2.30 -4.81 5.70
C HIS A 101 3.82 -4.77 5.53
N VAL A 102 4.48 -3.66 5.83
CA VAL A 102 5.94 -3.54 5.79
C VAL A 102 6.58 -4.42 6.84
N THR A 103 6.12 -4.35 8.10
CA THR A 103 6.66 -5.12 9.23
C THR A 103 6.55 -6.62 8.98
N ALA A 104 5.40 -7.09 8.48
CA ALA A 104 5.17 -8.49 8.12
C ALA A 104 5.82 -8.89 6.78
N ARG A 105 6.48 -7.95 6.07
CA ARG A 105 7.17 -8.15 4.79
C ARG A 105 6.27 -8.72 3.69
N HIS A 106 4.98 -8.35 3.67
CA HIS A 106 3.99 -8.90 2.73
C HIS A 106 4.34 -8.58 1.28
N SER A 107 4.84 -7.37 1.01
CA SER A 107 5.31 -6.99 -0.33
C SER A 107 6.48 -7.85 -0.79
N ALA A 108 7.45 -8.12 0.09
CA ALA A 108 8.59 -9.01 -0.24
C ALA A 108 8.15 -10.45 -0.53
N GLN A 109 7.16 -10.96 0.22
CA GLN A 109 6.58 -12.27 -0.04
C GLN A 109 5.89 -12.33 -1.40
N ARG A 110 5.17 -11.25 -1.78
CA ARG A 110 4.52 -11.15 -3.09
C ARG A 110 5.53 -11.13 -4.22
N TYR A 111 6.57 -10.29 -4.14
CA TYR A 111 7.64 -10.24 -5.12
C TYR A 111 8.37 -11.58 -5.25
N SER A 112 8.65 -12.25 -4.14
CA SER A 112 9.27 -13.57 -4.14
C SER A 112 8.41 -14.61 -4.85
N ARG A 113 7.09 -14.59 -4.66
CA ARG A 113 6.16 -15.46 -5.39
C ARG A 113 6.15 -15.17 -6.88
N GLN A 114 6.13 -13.90 -7.27
CA GLN A 114 6.18 -13.49 -8.67
C GLN A 114 7.49 -13.93 -9.36
N MET A 115 8.61 -13.83 -8.67
CA MET A 115 9.89 -14.32 -9.17
C MET A 115 9.85 -15.83 -9.43
N LEU A 116 9.31 -16.62 -8.49
CA LEU A 116 9.17 -18.07 -8.65
C LEU A 116 8.25 -18.45 -9.81
N THR A 117 7.10 -17.80 -9.93
CA THR A 117 6.16 -18.04 -11.03
C THR A 117 6.70 -17.54 -12.36
N GLY A 118 7.44 -16.43 -12.39
CA GLY A 118 8.10 -15.91 -13.58
C GLY A 118 9.22 -16.82 -14.08
N LEU A 119 9.99 -17.43 -13.18
CA LEU A 119 11.02 -18.42 -13.54
C LEU A 119 10.40 -19.72 -14.08
N GLY A 120 9.27 -20.16 -13.51
CA GLY A 120 8.51 -21.31 -14.04
C GLY A 120 7.86 -21.04 -15.40
N ALA A 121 7.41 -19.82 -15.66
CA ALA A 121 6.86 -19.38 -16.94
C ALA A 121 7.95 -19.17 -18.01
N GLY A 122 9.19 -18.91 -17.60
CA GLY A 122 10.33 -18.66 -18.51
C GLY A 122 10.68 -19.86 -19.40
N VAL A 123 10.37 -21.07 -18.95
CA VAL A 123 10.56 -22.30 -19.74
C VAL A 123 9.45 -22.51 -20.79
N LEU A 124 8.23 -22.01 -20.49
CA LEU A 124 7.09 -22.03 -21.42
C LEU A 124 6.93 -20.71 -22.21
N GLY A 125 7.49 -19.61 -21.71
CA GLY A 125 7.26 -18.24 -22.18
C GLY A 125 8.25 -17.69 -23.19
N ALA A 126 9.19 -18.49 -23.69
CA ALA A 126 10.07 -18.06 -24.78
C ALA A 126 9.29 -17.76 -26.09
N VAL A 127 8.01 -18.13 -26.16
CA VAL A 127 7.15 -17.98 -27.34
C VAL A 127 6.14 -16.81 -27.22
N THR A 128 5.93 -16.20 -26.04
CA THR A 128 4.88 -15.17 -25.84
C THR A 128 5.38 -13.82 -25.34
N ARG A 129 6.59 -13.43 -25.70
CA ARG A 129 7.35 -12.28 -25.16
C ARG A 129 6.76 -10.88 -25.30
N SER A 130 5.62 -10.64 -25.97
CA SER A 130 5.22 -9.25 -26.27
C SER A 130 3.92 -8.77 -25.65
N ARG A 131 2.96 -9.64 -25.31
CA ARG A 131 1.67 -9.25 -24.72
C ARG A 131 1.67 -9.32 -23.19
N ALA A 132 2.11 -10.42 -22.62
CA ALA A 132 2.13 -10.60 -21.17
C ALA A 132 2.97 -9.54 -20.41
N ALA A 133 4.07 -9.09 -20.99
CA ALA A 133 4.89 -8.02 -20.39
C ALA A 133 4.21 -6.65 -20.43
N ARG A 134 3.41 -6.35 -21.48
CA ARG A 134 2.61 -5.12 -21.55
C ARG A 134 1.39 -5.18 -20.63
N ASP A 135 0.74 -6.34 -20.54
CA ASP A 135 -0.38 -6.56 -19.65
C ASP A 135 0.08 -6.51 -18.17
N LEU A 136 1.28 -7.02 -17.86
CA LEU A 136 1.88 -6.88 -16.54
C LEU A 136 2.23 -5.42 -16.20
N ALA A 137 2.71 -4.64 -17.16
CA ALA A 137 2.98 -3.22 -16.98
C ALA A 137 1.69 -2.40 -16.80
N ASN A 138 0.61 -2.78 -17.52
CA ASN A 138 -0.71 -2.17 -17.39
C ASN A 138 -1.47 -2.63 -16.13
N LEU A 139 -1.17 -3.82 -15.62
CA LEU A 139 -1.70 -4.36 -14.36
C LEU A 139 -0.95 -3.80 -13.13
N GLY A 140 0.23 -3.19 -13.32
CA GLY A 140 1.07 -2.69 -12.23
C GLY A 140 0.32 -1.78 -11.25
N GLY A 141 -0.57 -0.90 -11.76
CA GLY A 141 -1.40 -0.05 -10.90
C GLY A 141 -2.51 -0.79 -10.13
N THR A 142 -3.03 -1.90 -10.69
CA THR A 142 -4.09 -2.71 -10.07
C THR A 142 -3.56 -3.82 -9.17
N LEU A 143 -2.32 -4.26 -9.37
CA LEU A 143 -1.68 -5.29 -8.55
C LEU A 143 -1.34 -4.80 -7.14
N TYR A 144 -1.08 -3.51 -6.97
CA TYR A 144 -0.86 -2.92 -5.63
C TYR A 144 -2.15 -2.84 -4.81
N LEU A 145 -3.33 -2.86 -5.47
CA LEU A 145 -4.65 -2.77 -4.83
C LEU A 145 -5.28 -4.12 -4.49
N ARG A 146 -4.82 -5.22 -5.07
CA ARG A 146 -5.45 -6.54 -4.98
C ARG A 146 -4.43 -7.67 -4.75
N GLY A 147 -3.45 -7.47 -3.89
CA GLY A 147 -2.32 -8.40 -3.86
C GLY A 147 -2.14 -9.25 -2.62
N TYR A 148 -2.85 -8.98 -1.55
CA TYR A 148 -2.65 -9.68 -0.29
C TYR A 148 -3.72 -10.75 -0.05
N SER A 149 -3.34 -11.85 0.62
CA SER A 149 -4.31 -12.86 1.05
C SER A 149 -5.09 -12.36 2.26
N ARG A 150 -6.25 -12.98 2.54
CA ARG A 150 -7.03 -12.65 3.75
C ARG A 150 -6.21 -12.76 5.04
N ASP A 151 -5.33 -13.75 5.12
CA ASP A 151 -4.46 -13.93 6.29
C ASP A 151 -3.44 -12.79 6.42
N GLN A 152 -2.92 -12.28 5.28
CA GLN A 152 -2.01 -11.14 5.26
C GLN A 152 -2.72 -9.85 5.64
N GLU A 153 -3.95 -9.63 5.16
CA GLU A 153 -4.79 -8.49 5.56
C GLU A 153 -5.08 -8.54 7.06
N PHE A 154 -5.53 -9.70 7.57
CA PHE A 154 -5.78 -9.88 9.00
C PHE A 154 -4.53 -9.65 9.86
N GLN A 155 -3.37 -10.07 9.37
CA GLN A 155 -2.09 -9.81 10.05
C GLN A 155 -1.75 -8.31 10.05
N ALA A 156 -1.96 -7.62 8.94
CA ALA A 156 -1.73 -6.16 8.83
C ALA A 156 -2.69 -5.38 9.74
N ASP A 157 -3.97 -5.78 9.80
CA ASP A 157 -4.96 -5.20 10.72
C ASP A 157 -4.53 -5.37 12.18
N THR A 158 -4.14 -6.59 12.56
CA THR A 158 -3.72 -6.91 13.93
C THR A 158 -2.50 -6.07 14.34
N LEU A 159 -1.50 -5.96 13.47
CA LEU A 159 -0.32 -5.15 13.69
C LEU A 159 -0.68 -3.66 13.75
N GLY A 160 -1.48 -3.20 12.80
CA GLY A 160 -1.92 -1.80 12.72
C GLY A 160 -2.70 -1.35 13.95
N ILE A 161 -3.64 -2.14 14.44
CA ILE A 161 -4.39 -1.87 15.68
C ILE A 161 -3.42 -1.76 16.87
N ARG A 162 -2.42 -2.63 16.95
CA ARG A 162 -1.40 -2.58 18.00
C ARG A 162 -0.59 -1.28 17.95
N TYR A 163 -0.19 -0.83 16.75
CA TYR A 163 0.57 0.41 16.57
C TYR A 163 -0.28 1.65 16.88
N LEU A 164 -1.54 1.66 16.43
CA LEU A 164 -2.50 2.72 16.78
C LEU A 164 -2.64 2.88 18.28
N THR A 165 -2.93 1.77 18.98
CA THR A 165 -3.14 1.77 20.43
C THR A 165 -1.90 2.26 21.17
N ARG A 166 -0.71 1.79 20.80
CA ARG A 166 0.56 2.22 21.39
C ARG A 166 0.89 3.69 21.12
N ALA A 167 0.47 4.21 19.96
CA ALA A 167 0.63 5.62 19.62
C ALA A 167 -0.45 6.53 20.24
N GLY A 168 -1.40 5.97 20.99
CA GLY A 168 -2.46 6.71 21.67
C GLY A 168 -3.64 7.12 20.79
N TYR A 169 -3.83 6.46 19.66
CA TYR A 169 -5.03 6.62 18.81
C TYR A 169 -6.12 5.62 19.17
N ASP A 170 -7.37 5.98 18.86
CA ASP A 170 -8.50 5.05 18.95
C ASP A 170 -8.34 3.93 17.90
N PRO A 171 -8.23 2.66 18.30
CA PRO A 171 -8.12 1.54 17.35
C PRO A 171 -9.39 1.37 16.48
N GLY A 172 -10.55 1.85 16.91
CA GLY A 172 -11.79 1.85 16.12
C GLY A 172 -11.72 2.74 14.88
N ALA A 173 -10.80 3.71 14.84
CA ALA A 173 -10.64 4.61 13.71
C ALA A 173 -10.22 3.88 12.41
N MET A 174 -9.48 2.78 12.51
CA MET A 174 -9.15 1.94 11.35
C MET A 174 -10.41 1.34 10.72
N ALA A 175 -11.28 0.72 11.52
CA ALA A 175 -12.53 0.14 11.05
C ALA A 175 -13.46 1.22 10.47
N SER A 176 -13.55 2.39 11.11
CA SER A 176 -14.30 3.53 10.61
C SER A 176 -13.83 3.96 9.22
N PHE A 177 -12.53 4.09 9.03
CA PHE A 177 -11.98 4.50 7.73
C PHE A 177 -12.15 3.43 6.65
N LEU A 178 -11.95 2.16 6.96
CA LEU A 178 -12.18 1.05 6.01
C LEU A 178 -13.64 1.03 5.54
N ALA A 179 -14.59 1.28 6.43
CA ALA A 179 -16.00 1.42 6.05
C ALA A 179 -16.23 2.60 5.09
N LYS A 180 -15.58 3.74 5.30
CA LYS A 180 -15.63 4.90 4.38
C LYS A 180 -15.02 4.57 3.02
N MET A 181 -13.88 3.90 2.98
CA MET A 181 -13.27 3.46 1.72
C MET A 181 -14.20 2.53 0.94
N GLY A 182 -14.82 1.55 1.59
CA GLY A 182 -15.79 0.66 0.99
C GLY A 182 -17.02 1.41 0.44
N ALA A 183 -17.56 2.37 1.19
CA ALA A 183 -18.66 3.22 0.75
C ALA A 183 -18.28 4.07 -0.46
N ASN A 184 -17.09 4.67 -0.46
CA ASN A 184 -16.58 5.45 -1.59
C ASN A 184 -16.39 4.58 -2.83
N ALA A 185 -15.85 3.38 -2.70
CA ALA A 185 -15.67 2.45 -3.81
C ALA A 185 -17.01 2.07 -4.46
N ARG A 186 -18.04 1.76 -3.65
CA ARG A 186 -19.40 1.49 -4.14
C ARG A 186 -20.02 2.70 -4.86
N PHE A 187 -19.85 3.89 -4.31
CA PHE A 187 -20.33 5.12 -4.93
C PHE A 187 -19.66 5.35 -6.29
N GLN A 188 -18.35 5.22 -6.38
CA GLN A 188 -17.62 5.35 -7.64
C GLN A 188 -18.02 4.29 -8.68
N ALA A 189 -18.27 3.05 -8.26
CA ALA A 189 -18.76 1.99 -9.13
C ALA A 189 -20.14 2.33 -9.73
N LYS A 190 -21.06 2.86 -8.92
CA LYS A 190 -22.38 3.33 -9.38
C LYS A 190 -22.27 4.46 -10.39
N LEU A 191 -21.39 5.44 -10.15
CA LEU A 191 -21.18 6.55 -11.09
C LEU A 191 -20.65 6.08 -12.45
N ARG A 192 -19.88 5.00 -12.49
CA ARG A 192 -19.33 4.43 -13.73
C ARG A 192 -20.27 3.45 -14.44
N GLY A 193 -21.50 3.24 -13.93
CA GLY A 193 -22.46 2.30 -14.49
C GLY A 193 -22.06 0.82 -14.37
N GLY A 194 -21.12 0.52 -13.47
CA GLY A 194 -20.66 -0.85 -13.22
C GLY A 194 -21.54 -1.57 -12.19
N ALA A 195 -21.74 -2.89 -12.40
CA ALA A 195 -22.32 -3.75 -11.38
C ALA A 195 -21.46 -3.79 -10.12
N ASP A 196 -22.12 -3.87 -8.98
CA ASP A 196 -21.52 -3.85 -7.64
C ASP A 196 -20.58 -5.06 -7.45
N ASN A 197 -19.29 -4.89 -7.71
CA ASN A 197 -18.27 -5.94 -7.53
C ASN A 197 -17.67 -5.82 -6.13
N THR A 198 -18.52 -5.89 -5.12
CA THR A 198 -18.20 -5.64 -3.69
C THR A 198 -17.54 -6.82 -2.97
N ALA A 199 -17.05 -7.83 -3.69
CA ALA A 199 -16.45 -9.04 -3.09
C ALA A 199 -14.95 -8.90 -2.74
N ALA A 200 -14.40 -7.69 -2.62
CA ALA A 200 -12.95 -7.49 -2.51
C ALA A 200 -12.49 -6.56 -1.34
N TYR A 201 -13.25 -6.54 -0.21
CA TYR A 201 -12.76 -5.94 1.03
C TYR A 201 -13.23 -6.76 2.21
#